data_e08f60c9ac72e4d2be9a5ffc3feef5e3
#
_entry.id   e08f60c9ac72e4d2be9a5ffc3feef5e3
#
_cell.length_a   1.000
_cell.length_b   1.000
_cell.length_c   1.000
_cell.angle_alpha   90.00
_cell.angle_beta   90.00
_cell.angle_gamma   90.00
#
_symmetry.space_group_name_H-M   'P 1'
#
loop_
_entity.id
_entity.type
_entity.pdbx_description
1 polymer ?
#
loop_
_entity_poly.entity_id
_entity_poly.type
_entity_poly.pdbx_seq_one_letter_code
_entity_poly.pdbx_strand_id
1 'polypeptide(L)'
;ISKLVAAKLPRTIVLLMRNFIANFVRILGICKDFAGNRVNELGNVPRCGVVPKFSDLEVVALGITAEAFGFDSENLLFHRLHHECKDDLPNLISRRQFNARRKLTARLAEEIRKDVAVSIDGSEDVFCIDSKPVKVCQNARANHCAMGRENADAAPDWGYCASQGLHYYGYKLHAVCGIRGVIHSYDMTAASVHDLHYLKDVRREYHGCMMLADKGYLSAGVQKN
;
A
#
# COMPACT_ATOMS: atom_id res chain seq x y z
N ILE A 1 -30.40 -13.18 -35.59
CA ILE A 1 -30.59 -12.90 -34.14
C ILE A 1 -29.23 -12.77 -33.46
N SER A 2 -28.34 -11.89 -33.95
CA SER A 2 -26.99 -11.67 -33.30
C SER A 2 -26.58 -10.19 -33.31
N LYS A 3 -27.50 -9.26 -33.18
CA LYS A 3 -27.24 -7.82 -33.19
C LYS A 3 -27.90 -7.04 -32.05
N LEU A 4 -28.07 -7.65 -30.89
CA LEU A 4 -28.72 -6.93 -29.78
C LEU A 4 -28.13 -7.34 -28.42
N VAL A 5 -26.89 -7.04 -28.13
CA VAL A 5 -26.40 -6.77 -26.75
C VAL A 5 -25.06 -6.01 -26.85
N ALA A 6 -25.01 -4.92 -27.57
CA ALA A 6 -24.03 -3.89 -27.24
C ALA A 6 -24.74 -2.95 -26.25
N ALA A 7 -24.89 -3.41 -25.01
CA ALA A 7 -25.32 -2.55 -23.93
C ALA A 7 -24.29 -1.41 -23.83
N LYS A 8 -24.68 -0.20 -24.27
CA LYS A 8 -23.88 1.02 -24.10
C LYS A 8 -23.60 1.15 -22.60
N LEU A 9 -22.37 0.86 -22.21
CA LEU A 9 -21.88 1.16 -20.87
C LEU A 9 -22.24 2.62 -20.55
N PRO A 10 -22.76 2.91 -19.35
CA PRO A 10 -23.12 4.27 -19.00
C PRO A 10 -21.89 5.19 -19.17
N ARG A 11 -22.09 6.36 -19.76
CA ARG A 11 -21.03 7.35 -20.08
C ARG A 11 -20.11 7.61 -18.89
N THR A 12 -20.63 7.56 -17.68
CA THR A 12 -19.88 7.70 -16.43
C THR A 12 -18.80 6.63 -16.24
N ILE A 13 -19.09 5.37 -16.61
CA ILE A 13 -18.11 4.26 -16.48
C ILE A 13 -17.00 4.40 -17.51
N VAL A 14 -17.32 4.76 -18.74
CA VAL A 14 -16.32 5.00 -19.81
C VAL A 14 -15.40 6.14 -19.42
N LEU A 15 -15.93 7.22 -18.85
CA LEU A 15 -15.13 8.35 -18.35
C LEU A 15 -14.23 7.91 -17.18
N LEU A 16 -14.73 7.09 -16.26
CA LEU A 16 -13.96 6.56 -15.15
C LEU A 16 -12.74 5.76 -15.63
N MET A 17 -12.90 4.88 -16.61
CA MET A 17 -11.79 4.04 -17.10
C MET A 17 -10.80 4.84 -17.96
N ARG A 18 -11.22 5.86 -18.69
CA ARG A 18 -10.31 6.81 -19.35
C ARG A 18 -9.45 7.56 -18.33
N ASN A 19 -10.05 8.04 -17.25
CA ASN A 19 -9.32 8.68 -16.16
C ASN A 19 -8.40 7.69 -15.46
N PHE A 20 -8.79 6.42 -15.32
CA PHE A 20 -7.97 5.36 -14.77
C PHE A 20 -6.68 5.18 -15.59
N ILE A 21 -6.79 5.01 -16.92
CA ILE A 21 -5.62 4.83 -17.80
C ILE A 21 -4.72 6.08 -17.78
N ALA A 22 -5.29 7.27 -17.82
CA ALA A 22 -4.50 8.50 -17.73
C ALA A 22 -3.70 8.58 -16.41
N ASN A 23 -4.31 8.22 -15.29
CA ASN A 23 -3.61 8.16 -14.00
C ASN A 23 -2.60 7.02 -13.93
N PHE A 24 -2.91 5.85 -14.50
CA PHE A 24 -1.95 4.76 -14.62
C PHE A 24 -0.67 5.20 -15.35
N VAL A 25 -0.80 5.87 -16.48
CA VAL A 25 0.35 6.38 -17.24
C VAL A 25 1.14 7.43 -16.44
N ARG A 26 0.44 8.33 -15.73
CA ARG A 26 1.07 9.32 -14.86
C ARG A 26 1.84 8.67 -13.70
N ILE A 27 1.21 7.72 -13.01
CA ILE A 27 1.82 6.98 -11.89
C ILE A 27 3.00 6.15 -12.38
N LEU A 28 2.88 5.51 -13.55
CA LEU A 28 3.99 4.78 -14.17
C LEU A 28 5.17 5.71 -14.49
N GLY A 29 4.92 6.93 -14.94
CA GLY A 29 5.95 7.96 -15.13
C GLY A 29 6.70 8.24 -13.82
N ILE A 30 5.96 8.53 -12.74
CA ILE A 30 6.54 8.74 -11.40
C ILE A 30 7.34 7.50 -10.95
N CYS A 31 6.80 6.30 -11.13
CA CYS A 31 7.53 5.08 -10.78
C CYS A 31 8.85 4.95 -11.56
N LYS A 32 8.90 5.33 -12.83
CA LYS A 32 10.12 5.32 -13.65
C LYS A 32 11.15 6.34 -13.15
N ASP A 33 10.70 7.54 -12.83
CA ASP A 33 11.57 8.63 -12.35
C ASP A 33 12.25 8.26 -11.02
N PHE A 34 11.56 7.53 -10.14
CA PHE A 34 12.06 7.14 -8.83
C PHE A 34 12.60 5.70 -8.75
N ALA A 35 12.47 4.87 -9.78
CA ALA A 35 12.98 3.51 -9.76
C ALA A 35 14.52 3.44 -9.77
N GLY A 36 15.20 4.41 -10.39
CA GLY A 36 16.65 4.47 -10.49
C GLY A 36 17.25 3.18 -11.07
N ASN A 37 18.31 2.69 -10.46
CA ASN A 37 19.03 1.47 -10.86
C ASN A 37 18.40 0.16 -10.34
N ARG A 38 17.22 0.23 -9.68
CA ARG A 38 16.51 -0.96 -9.15
C ARG A 38 15.86 -1.79 -10.24
N VAL A 39 15.70 -1.22 -11.41
CA VAL A 39 15.10 -1.85 -12.59
C VAL A 39 16.00 -1.68 -13.81
N ASN A 40 15.82 -2.58 -14.78
CA ASN A 40 16.46 -2.45 -16.09
C ASN A 40 15.72 -1.43 -16.99
N GLU A 41 16.23 -1.17 -18.18
CA GLU A 41 15.64 -0.23 -19.16
C GLU A 41 14.18 -0.54 -19.52
N LEU A 42 13.74 -1.80 -19.38
CA LEU A 42 12.37 -2.23 -19.61
C LEU A 42 11.47 -2.11 -18.38
N GLY A 43 11.98 -1.58 -17.26
CA GLY A 43 11.22 -1.41 -16.03
C GLY A 43 11.01 -2.69 -15.21
N ASN A 44 11.89 -3.70 -15.38
CA ASN A 44 11.83 -4.95 -14.63
C ASN A 44 12.99 -5.05 -13.63
N VAL A 45 12.73 -5.57 -12.44
CA VAL A 45 13.75 -5.94 -11.46
C VAL A 45 14.68 -7.00 -12.10
N PRO A 46 16.01 -6.83 -12.02
CA PRO A 46 16.94 -7.80 -12.56
C PRO A 46 16.72 -9.21 -11.99
N ARG A 47 16.57 -10.20 -12.87
CA ARG A 47 16.36 -11.60 -12.51
C ARG A 47 16.74 -12.52 -13.66
N CYS A 48 17.04 -13.77 -13.34
CA CYS A 48 17.24 -14.81 -14.37
C CYS A 48 15.91 -15.17 -15.04
N GLY A 49 15.96 -15.54 -16.33
CA GLY A 49 14.83 -16.03 -17.11
C GLY A 49 14.25 -15.00 -18.08
N VAL A 50 13.03 -15.27 -18.53
CA VAL A 50 12.36 -14.44 -19.55
C VAL A 50 11.95 -13.10 -18.95
N VAL A 51 12.31 -12.02 -19.63
CA VAL A 51 11.92 -10.67 -19.27
C VAL A 51 10.42 -10.46 -19.55
N PRO A 52 9.62 -10.08 -18.55
CA PRO A 52 8.20 -9.85 -18.74
C PRO A 52 7.93 -8.64 -19.64
N LYS A 53 6.98 -8.80 -20.59
CA LYS A 53 6.52 -7.68 -21.44
C LYS A 53 5.72 -6.63 -20.67
N PHE A 54 4.84 -7.05 -19.76
CA PHE A 54 4.21 -6.17 -18.77
C PHE A 54 5.19 -6.03 -17.62
N SER A 55 5.85 -4.90 -17.50
CA SER A 55 6.99 -4.69 -16.60
C SER A 55 6.61 -4.73 -15.11
N ASP A 56 7.61 -4.80 -14.24
CA ASP A 56 7.39 -4.73 -12.79
C ASP A 56 6.92 -3.34 -12.35
N LEU A 57 7.41 -2.29 -13.01
CA LEU A 57 6.89 -0.93 -12.77
C LEU A 57 5.44 -0.78 -13.19
N GLU A 58 5.01 -1.43 -14.28
CA GLU A 58 3.58 -1.45 -14.66
C GLU A 58 2.73 -2.20 -13.64
N VAL A 59 3.24 -3.28 -13.04
CA VAL A 59 2.55 -3.98 -11.93
C VAL A 59 2.39 -3.06 -10.72
N VAL A 60 3.44 -2.35 -10.32
CA VAL A 60 3.41 -1.38 -9.21
C VAL A 60 2.42 -0.26 -9.52
N ALA A 61 2.55 0.38 -10.68
CA ALA A 61 1.70 1.48 -11.09
C ALA A 61 0.22 1.08 -11.18
N LEU A 62 -0.07 -0.12 -11.73
CA LEU A 62 -1.43 -0.64 -11.81
C LEU A 62 -2.03 -0.87 -10.41
N GLY A 63 -1.25 -1.42 -9.49
CA GLY A 63 -1.66 -1.60 -8.10
C GLY A 63 -2.01 -0.28 -7.41
N ILE A 64 -1.13 0.71 -7.50
CA ILE A 64 -1.35 2.04 -6.90
C ILE A 64 -2.57 2.72 -7.54
N THR A 65 -2.71 2.63 -8.87
CA THR A 65 -3.87 3.22 -9.56
C THR A 65 -5.16 2.56 -9.12
N ALA A 66 -5.19 1.23 -8.99
CA ALA A 66 -6.38 0.50 -8.54
C ALA A 66 -6.83 0.93 -7.14
N GLU A 67 -5.90 1.05 -6.20
CA GLU A 67 -6.18 1.55 -4.84
C GLU A 67 -6.69 3.00 -4.86
N ALA A 68 -6.05 3.89 -5.65
CA ALA A 68 -6.46 5.29 -5.77
C ALA A 68 -7.88 5.46 -6.35
N PHE A 69 -8.34 4.50 -7.17
CA PHE A 69 -9.69 4.48 -7.74
C PHE A 69 -10.70 3.66 -6.92
N GLY A 70 -10.29 3.13 -5.76
CA GLY A 70 -11.16 2.36 -4.86
C GLY A 70 -11.59 1.00 -5.44
N PHE A 71 -10.72 0.36 -6.22
CA PHE A 71 -10.99 -1.00 -6.68
C PHE A 71 -10.66 -2.04 -5.60
N ASP A 72 -11.62 -2.38 -4.75
CA ASP A 72 -11.45 -3.39 -3.70
C ASP A 72 -11.37 -4.83 -4.24
N SER A 73 -11.77 -5.06 -5.49
CA SER A 73 -11.82 -6.38 -6.12
C SER A 73 -10.94 -6.46 -7.35
N GLU A 74 -9.86 -7.25 -7.28
CA GLU A 74 -9.03 -7.56 -8.45
C GLU A 74 -9.85 -8.22 -9.58
N ASN A 75 -10.87 -9.01 -9.26
CA ASN A 75 -11.74 -9.62 -10.28
C ASN A 75 -12.49 -8.54 -11.06
N LEU A 76 -13.07 -7.56 -10.37
CA LEU A 76 -13.77 -6.45 -11.00
C LEU A 76 -12.81 -5.58 -11.83
N LEU A 77 -11.64 -5.26 -11.27
CA LEU A 77 -10.60 -4.50 -11.98
C LEU A 77 -10.22 -5.20 -13.29
N PHE A 78 -9.81 -6.46 -13.25
CA PHE A 78 -9.37 -7.19 -14.44
C PHE A 78 -10.50 -7.42 -15.45
N HIS A 79 -11.72 -7.63 -14.99
CA HIS A 79 -12.89 -7.69 -15.88
C HIS A 79 -13.03 -6.38 -16.69
N ARG A 80 -12.94 -5.22 -16.02
CA ARG A 80 -13.03 -3.93 -16.70
C ARG A 80 -11.84 -3.67 -17.63
N LEU A 81 -10.61 -3.93 -17.17
CA LEU A 81 -9.42 -3.73 -18.00
C LEU A 81 -9.47 -4.52 -19.30
N HIS A 82 -9.91 -5.79 -19.25
CA HIS A 82 -10.03 -6.62 -20.45
C HIS A 82 -11.14 -6.18 -21.40
N HIS A 83 -12.21 -5.58 -20.89
CA HIS A 83 -13.36 -5.19 -21.73
C HIS A 83 -13.28 -3.73 -22.21
N GLU A 84 -12.72 -2.84 -21.40
CA GLU A 84 -12.79 -1.40 -21.64
C GLU A 84 -11.43 -0.77 -22.03
N CYS A 85 -10.30 -1.42 -21.69
CA CYS A 85 -8.95 -0.88 -21.86
C CYS A 85 -8.00 -1.84 -22.59
N LYS A 86 -8.53 -2.77 -23.37
CA LYS A 86 -7.72 -3.80 -24.05
C LYS A 86 -6.67 -3.20 -24.99
N ASP A 87 -7.04 -2.14 -25.69
CA ASP A 87 -6.17 -1.48 -26.67
C ASP A 87 -5.11 -0.60 -25.98
N ASP A 88 -5.44 -0.07 -24.78
CA ASP A 88 -4.52 0.75 -23.98
C ASP A 88 -3.45 -0.08 -23.26
N LEU A 89 -3.75 -1.36 -22.97
CA LEU A 89 -2.89 -2.28 -22.22
C LEU A 89 -2.66 -3.60 -22.99
N PRO A 90 -1.98 -3.58 -24.14
CA PRO A 90 -1.85 -4.77 -25.01
C PRO A 90 -1.07 -5.91 -24.38
N ASN A 91 -0.20 -5.64 -23.41
CA ASN A 91 0.60 -6.63 -22.69
C ASN A 91 0.05 -6.99 -21.32
N LEU A 92 -1.20 -6.59 -21.00
CA LEU A 92 -1.81 -6.85 -19.70
C LEU A 92 -1.76 -8.35 -19.37
N ILE A 93 -1.24 -8.66 -18.20
CA ILE A 93 -1.13 -10.00 -17.67
C ILE A 93 -2.45 -10.48 -17.05
N SER A 94 -2.58 -11.77 -16.81
CA SER A 94 -3.74 -12.30 -16.09
C SER A 94 -3.79 -11.82 -14.64
N ARG A 95 -4.98 -11.79 -14.04
CA ARG A 95 -5.17 -11.45 -12.62
C ARG A 95 -4.28 -12.31 -11.70
N ARG A 96 -4.15 -13.63 -11.98
CA ARG A 96 -3.30 -14.53 -11.19
C ARG A 96 -1.84 -14.13 -11.25
N GLN A 97 -1.34 -13.80 -12.44
CA GLN A 97 0.04 -13.33 -12.62
C GLN A 97 0.26 -11.97 -11.93
N PHE A 98 -0.71 -11.05 -12.04
CA PHE A 98 -0.66 -9.77 -11.35
C PHE A 98 -0.55 -9.95 -9.84
N ASN A 99 -1.42 -10.75 -9.21
CA ASN A 99 -1.40 -11.00 -7.78
C ASN A 99 -0.06 -11.60 -7.32
N ALA A 100 0.47 -12.59 -8.06
CA ALA A 100 1.78 -13.16 -7.75
C ALA A 100 2.92 -12.14 -7.87
N ARG A 101 2.93 -11.36 -8.95
CA ARG A 101 3.99 -10.36 -9.19
C ARG A 101 3.89 -9.17 -8.24
N ARG A 102 2.69 -8.73 -7.86
CA ARG A 102 2.49 -7.67 -6.86
C ARG A 102 3.17 -7.99 -5.54
N LYS A 103 3.14 -9.25 -5.11
CA LYS A 103 3.86 -9.70 -3.91
C LYS A 103 5.38 -9.61 -4.09
N LEU A 104 5.89 -9.99 -5.25
CA LEU A 104 7.33 -9.93 -5.55
C LEU A 104 7.85 -8.49 -5.71
N THR A 105 7.01 -7.58 -6.18
CA THR A 105 7.36 -6.17 -6.37
C THR A 105 7.03 -5.27 -5.17
N ALA A 106 6.53 -5.82 -4.07
CA ALA A 106 6.16 -5.05 -2.88
C ALA A 106 7.32 -4.22 -2.32
N ARG A 107 8.53 -4.81 -2.30
CA ARG A 107 9.75 -4.10 -1.87
C ARG A 107 10.09 -2.93 -2.81
N LEU A 108 10.03 -3.14 -4.13
CA LEU A 108 10.24 -2.08 -5.11
C LEU A 108 9.25 -0.93 -4.93
N ALA A 109 7.96 -1.26 -4.74
CA ALA A 109 6.92 -0.28 -4.50
C ALA A 109 7.18 0.56 -3.24
N GLU A 110 7.62 -0.09 -2.16
CA GLU A 110 7.94 0.59 -0.90
C GLU A 110 9.19 1.49 -1.03
N GLU A 111 10.22 1.04 -1.71
CA GLU A 111 11.43 1.84 -1.96
C GLU A 111 11.11 3.09 -2.80
N ILE A 112 10.31 2.94 -3.87
CA ILE A 112 9.82 4.08 -4.67
C ILE A 112 8.98 5.03 -3.80
N ARG A 113 8.07 4.50 -2.99
CA ARG A 113 7.24 5.30 -2.09
C ARG A 113 8.09 6.16 -1.13
N LYS A 114 9.13 5.57 -0.54
CA LYS A 114 10.05 6.28 0.36
C LYS A 114 10.77 7.41 -0.37
N ASP A 115 11.29 7.16 -1.56
CA ASP A 115 11.99 8.18 -2.35
C ASP A 115 11.04 9.33 -2.75
N VAL A 116 9.80 9.01 -3.12
CA VAL A 116 8.76 10.01 -3.40
C VAL A 116 8.44 10.83 -2.14
N ALA A 117 8.30 10.19 -0.98
CA ALA A 117 8.03 10.88 0.27
C ALA A 117 9.14 11.89 0.61
N VAL A 118 10.39 11.46 0.52
CA VAL A 118 11.56 12.34 0.72
C VAL A 118 11.59 13.48 -0.29
N SER A 119 11.25 13.22 -1.54
CA SER A 119 11.20 14.26 -2.59
C SER A 119 10.12 15.33 -2.33
N ILE A 120 8.99 14.94 -1.70
CA ILE A 120 7.90 15.87 -1.38
C ILE A 120 8.23 16.72 -0.16
N ASP A 121 8.73 16.11 0.91
CA ASP A 121 8.93 16.77 2.21
C ASP A 121 10.35 17.33 2.41
N GLY A 122 11.31 16.90 1.58
CA GLY A 122 12.65 17.49 1.40
C GLY A 122 13.52 17.57 2.67
N SER A 123 13.28 18.52 3.53
CA SER A 123 14.08 18.81 4.72
C SER A 123 13.21 19.08 5.95
N GLU A 124 12.11 18.36 6.11
CA GLU A 124 11.28 18.51 7.29
C GLU A 124 11.96 17.91 8.52
N ASP A 125 12.02 18.68 9.59
CA ASP A 125 12.59 18.27 10.89
C ASP A 125 11.49 17.93 11.90
N VAL A 126 10.21 17.98 11.50
CA VAL A 126 9.06 17.76 12.38
C VAL A 126 8.16 16.68 11.80
N PHE A 127 7.97 15.61 12.56
CA PHE A 127 7.14 14.47 12.19
C PHE A 127 6.07 14.21 13.24
N CYS A 128 4.97 13.61 12.80
CA CYS A 128 3.90 13.11 13.67
C CYS A 128 3.88 11.59 13.61
N ILE A 129 3.72 10.94 14.77
CA ILE A 129 3.52 9.49 14.87
C ILE A 129 2.14 9.22 15.43
N ASP A 130 1.41 8.30 14.79
CA ASP A 130 0.10 7.87 15.24
C ASP A 130 -0.14 6.39 14.91
N SER A 131 -1.12 5.78 15.55
CA SER A 131 -1.53 4.41 15.29
C SER A 131 -3.04 4.30 15.01
N LYS A 132 -3.38 3.37 14.11
CA LYS A 132 -4.75 3.09 13.72
C LYS A 132 -5.07 1.60 13.85
N PRO A 133 -6.24 1.22 14.45
CA PRO A 133 -6.66 -0.17 14.50
C PRO A 133 -7.01 -0.69 13.10
N VAL A 134 -6.50 -1.87 12.75
CA VAL A 134 -6.79 -2.62 11.53
C VAL A 134 -7.49 -3.92 11.93
N LYS A 135 -8.82 -3.92 11.85
CA LYS A 135 -9.63 -5.10 12.18
C LYS A 135 -9.49 -6.15 11.07
N VAL A 136 -9.22 -7.38 11.45
CA VAL A 136 -9.09 -8.50 10.51
C VAL A 136 -10.44 -9.18 10.27
N CYS A 137 -11.26 -9.29 11.29
CA CYS A 137 -12.58 -9.92 11.21
C CYS A 137 -13.52 -9.38 12.32
N GLN A 138 -14.76 -9.80 12.28
CA GLN A 138 -15.70 -9.57 13.39
C GLN A 138 -15.24 -10.34 14.63
N ASN A 139 -15.42 -9.77 15.81
CA ASN A 139 -14.96 -10.34 17.09
C ASN A 139 -15.43 -11.80 17.31
N ALA A 140 -16.66 -12.12 16.93
CA ALA A 140 -17.20 -13.48 17.02
C ALA A 140 -16.45 -14.52 16.15
N ARG A 141 -15.68 -14.06 15.15
CA ARG A 141 -14.91 -14.93 14.24
C ARG A 141 -13.43 -14.99 14.57
N ALA A 142 -12.95 -14.31 15.59
CA ALA A 142 -11.53 -14.23 15.94
C ALA A 142 -10.90 -15.64 16.11
N ASN A 143 -11.56 -16.55 16.81
CA ASN A 143 -11.06 -17.91 17.05
C ASN A 143 -10.95 -18.77 15.77
N HIS A 144 -11.63 -18.38 14.69
CA HIS A 144 -11.61 -19.06 13.40
C HIS A 144 -10.76 -18.32 12.36
N CYS A 145 -10.11 -17.21 12.74
CA CYS A 145 -9.24 -16.46 11.84
C CYS A 145 -8.03 -17.31 11.47
N ALA A 146 -7.79 -17.42 10.15
CA ALA A 146 -6.65 -18.18 9.62
C ALA A 146 -5.45 -17.27 9.26
N MET A 147 -5.60 -15.94 9.37
CA MET A 147 -4.56 -14.98 9.03
C MET A 147 -3.39 -15.09 10.02
N GLY A 148 -2.17 -15.12 9.49
CA GLY A 148 -0.94 -15.17 10.28
C GLY A 148 -0.65 -16.52 10.95
N ARG A 149 -1.44 -17.57 10.73
CA ARG A 149 -1.19 -18.89 11.34
C ARG A 149 0.13 -19.53 10.94
N GLU A 150 0.68 -19.12 9.80
CA GLU A 150 1.96 -19.60 9.27
C GLU A 150 3.16 -19.06 10.05
N ASN A 151 2.97 -17.91 10.72
CA ASN A 151 4.00 -17.25 11.54
C ASN A 151 3.33 -16.66 12.78
N ALA A 152 3.62 -17.22 13.95
CA ALA A 152 3.05 -16.80 15.23
C ALA A 152 3.36 -15.33 15.55
N ASP A 153 4.55 -14.84 15.15
CA ASP A 153 4.98 -13.45 15.38
C ASP A 153 4.22 -12.45 14.51
N ALA A 154 3.62 -12.93 13.41
CA ALA A 154 2.80 -12.13 12.49
C ALA A 154 1.30 -12.38 12.68
N ALA A 155 0.88 -13.15 13.70
CA ALA A 155 -0.53 -13.42 13.96
C ALA A 155 -1.24 -12.17 14.51
N PRO A 156 -2.51 -11.93 14.10
CA PRO A 156 -3.33 -10.90 14.72
C PRO A 156 -3.67 -11.24 16.16
N ASP A 157 -3.95 -10.23 16.99
CA ASP A 157 -4.29 -10.41 18.38
C ASP A 157 -5.38 -9.43 18.82
N TRP A 158 -5.86 -9.59 20.05
CA TRP A 158 -6.84 -8.70 20.65
C TRP A 158 -6.23 -7.38 21.09
N GLY A 159 -6.92 -6.29 20.77
CA GLY A 159 -6.56 -4.94 21.18
C GLY A 159 -7.77 -4.13 21.59
N TYR A 160 -7.49 -3.01 22.23
CA TYR A 160 -8.49 -2.02 22.62
C TYR A 160 -8.16 -0.67 22.02
N CYS A 161 -9.12 -0.07 21.33
CA CYS A 161 -9.02 1.28 20.79
C CYS A 161 -9.76 2.24 21.72
N ALA A 162 -9.02 3.01 22.52
CA ALA A 162 -9.60 3.92 23.52
C ALA A 162 -10.45 5.03 22.89
N SER A 163 -10.01 5.59 21.74
CA SER A 163 -10.74 6.65 21.03
C SER A 163 -12.11 6.21 20.50
N GLN A 164 -12.27 4.91 20.22
CA GLN A 164 -13.52 4.33 19.74
C GLN A 164 -14.28 3.54 20.80
N GLY A 165 -13.71 3.35 22.00
CA GLY A 165 -14.29 2.54 23.07
C GLY A 165 -14.50 1.07 22.66
N LEU A 166 -13.63 0.50 21.81
CA LEU A 166 -13.90 -0.73 21.09
C LEU A 166 -12.77 -1.74 21.24
N HIS A 167 -13.13 -2.97 21.64
CA HIS A 167 -12.26 -4.14 21.50
C HIS A 167 -12.31 -4.66 20.06
N TYR A 168 -11.16 -5.04 19.51
CA TYR A 168 -11.05 -5.59 18.16
C TYR A 168 -9.99 -6.68 18.08
N TYR A 169 -10.13 -7.56 17.12
CA TYR A 169 -9.13 -8.57 16.77
C TYR A 169 -8.44 -8.17 15.46
N GLY A 170 -7.11 -8.03 15.50
CA GLY A 170 -6.36 -7.58 14.31
C GLY A 170 -4.98 -7.04 14.63
N TYR A 171 -4.65 -5.96 13.96
CA TYR A 171 -3.34 -5.29 14.02
C TYR A 171 -3.51 -3.81 14.38
N LYS A 172 -2.40 -3.17 14.76
CA LYS A 172 -2.23 -1.72 14.73
C LYS A 172 -1.32 -1.34 13.57
N LEU A 173 -1.77 -0.42 12.75
CA LEU A 173 -0.94 0.25 11.77
C LEU A 173 -0.38 1.50 12.42
N HIS A 174 0.94 1.55 12.55
CA HIS A 174 1.67 2.74 12.98
C HIS A 174 2.17 3.48 11.75
N ALA A 175 2.16 4.80 11.78
CA ALA A 175 2.67 5.61 10.70
C ALA A 175 3.42 6.84 11.23
N VAL A 176 4.51 7.19 10.56
CA VAL A 176 5.22 8.45 10.74
C VAL A 176 4.93 9.32 9.54
N CYS A 177 4.37 10.49 9.78
CA CYS A 177 3.98 11.44 8.75
C CYS A 177 4.71 12.77 8.94
N GLY A 178 5.14 13.41 7.84
CA GLY A 178 5.57 14.81 7.85
C GLY A 178 4.39 15.76 8.10
N ILE A 179 4.66 17.03 8.33
CA ILE A 179 3.64 18.08 8.60
C ILE A 179 2.63 18.18 7.44
N ARG A 180 3.08 17.90 6.21
CA ARG A 180 2.21 17.92 5.02
C ARG A 180 1.32 16.69 4.89
N GLY A 181 1.39 15.75 5.84
CA GLY A 181 0.63 14.50 5.82
C GLY A 181 1.24 13.42 4.91
N VAL A 182 2.48 13.57 4.50
CA VAL A 182 3.20 12.55 3.73
C VAL A 182 3.68 11.44 4.66
N ILE A 183 3.34 10.19 4.36
CA ILE A 183 3.77 9.04 5.14
C ILE A 183 5.22 8.68 4.77
N HIS A 184 6.15 8.84 5.70
CA HIS A 184 7.56 8.50 5.54
C HIS A 184 7.85 7.03 5.86
N SER A 185 7.36 6.56 7.01
CA SER A 185 7.46 5.15 7.38
C SER A 185 6.16 4.64 8.00
N TYR A 186 5.97 3.35 7.92
CA TYR A 186 4.86 2.68 8.60
C TYR A 186 5.28 1.26 8.98
N ASP A 187 4.62 0.74 10.01
CA ASP A 187 4.77 -0.65 10.42
C ASP A 187 3.44 -1.19 10.96
N MET A 188 3.34 -2.49 11.07
CA MET A 188 2.13 -3.15 11.52
C MET A 188 2.47 -4.16 12.62
N THR A 189 1.92 -3.93 13.82
CA THR A 189 2.08 -4.81 14.98
C THR A 189 0.78 -5.55 15.28
N ALA A 190 0.85 -6.67 15.99
CA ALA A 190 -0.34 -7.26 16.57
C ALA A 190 -1.06 -6.25 17.49
N ALA A 191 -2.39 -6.28 17.57
CA ALA A 191 -3.16 -5.27 18.29
C ALA A 191 -2.87 -5.22 19.81
N SER A 192 -2.35 -6.29 20.40
CA SER A 192 -1.91 -6.38 21.81
C SER A 192 -0.60 -5.64 22.08
N VAL A 193 0.23 -5.39 21.06
CA VAL A 193 1.54 -4.75 21.23
C VAL A 193 1.35 -3.28 21.61
N HIS A 194 2.07 -2.82 22.62
CA HIS A 194 2.03 -1.43 23.07
C HIS A 194 2.76 -0.50 22.12
N ASP A 195 2.23 0.70 21.87
CA ASP A 195 2.73 1.68 20.89
C ASP A 195 4.20 2.11 21.15
N LEU A 196 4.65 2.03 22.40
CA LEU A 196 6.05 2.27 22.78
C LEU A 196 7.08 1.36 22.08
N HIS A 197 6.69 0.16 21.66
CA HIS A 197 7.59 -0.74 20.96
C HIS A 197 7.97 -0.16 19.59
N TYR A 198 7.00 0.38 18.87
CA TYR A 198 7.26 1.02 17.58
C TYR A 198 8.12 2.30 17.73
N LEU A 199 7.93 3.06 18.80
CA LEU A 199 8.75 4.25 19.05
C LEU A 199 10.25 3.94 19.16
N LYS A 200 10.63 2.76 19.66
CA LYS A 200 12.04 2.34 19.73
C LYS A 200 12.65 2.14 18.35
N ASP A 201 11.85 1.66 17.38
CA ASP A 201 12.31 1.45 16.01
C ASP A 201 12.38 2.78 15.27
N VAL A 202 11.39 3.65 15.44
CA VAL A 202 11.37 5.01 14.88
C VAL A 202 12.58 5.82 15.32
N ARG A 203 12.98 5.75 16.59
CA ARG A 203 14.20 6.45 17.09
C ARG A 203 15.49 6.06 16.38
N ARG A 204 15.57 4.87 15.83
CA ARG A 204 16.76 4.41 15.08
C ARG A 204 16.79 4.99 13.66
N GLU A 205 15.63 5.34 13.11
CA GLU A 205 15.51 5.87 11.75
C GLU A 205 15.53 7.40 11.72
N TYR A 206 14.99 8.06 12.77
CA TYR A 206 14.78 9.50 12.81
C TYR A 206 15.67 10.15 13.87
N HIS A 207 16.78 10.76 13.44
CA HIS A 207 17.72 11.45 14.30
C HIS A 207 17.69 12.96 14.07
N GLY A 208 17.77 13.74 15.15
CA GLY A 208 17.87 15.21 15.07
C GLY A 208 16.58 15.90 14.62
N CYS A 209 15.42 15.26 14.74
CA CYS A 209 14.12 15.80 14.38
C CYS A 209 13.19 15.87 15.59
N MET A 210 12.12 16.67 15.46
CA MET A 210 11.05 16.75 16.44
C MET A 210 9.97 15.72 16.10
N MET A 211 9.61 14.86 17.08
CA MET A 211 8.54 13.88 16.92
C MET A 211 7.34 14.25 17.79
N LEU A 212 6.20 14.50 17.16
CA LEU A 212 4.91 14.73 17.81
C LEU A 212 4.16 13.39 17.92
N ALA A 213 3.71 13.05 19.11
CA ALA A 213 3.06 11.77 19.37
C ALA A 213 1.89 11.94 20.36
N ASP A 214 0.90 11.04 20.28
CA ASP A 214 -0.16 10.95 21.29
C ASP A 214 0.38 10.41 22.62
N LYS A 215 -0.42 10.58 23.69
CA LYS A 215 -0.08 10.14 25.06
C LYS A 215 0.27 8.64 25.15
N GLY A 216 -0.24 7.81 24.27
CA GLY A 216 0.11 6.38 24.17
C GLY A 216 1.59 6.11 23.90
N TYR A 217 2.32 7.10 23.37
CA TYR A 217 3.76 7.04 23.10
C TYR A 217 4.63 7.67 24.19
N LEU A 218 4.03 8.18 25.28
CA LEU A 218 4.77 8.81 26.35
C LEU A 218 5.49 7.77 27.21
N SER A 219 6.81 7.93 27.34
CA SER A 219 7.63 7.14 28.27
C SER A 219 8.74 8.02 28.84
N ALA A 220 8.79 8.13 30.16
CA ALA A 220 9.83 8.91 30.85
C ALA A 220 11.26 8.44 30.55
N GLY A 221 11.44 7.17 30.17
CA GLY A 221 12.74 6.61 29.76
C GLY A 221 13.13 6.90 28.33
N VAL A 222 12.18 7.24 27.47
CA VAL A 222 12.42 7.49 26.02
C VAL A 222 12.56 8.99 25.73
N GLN A 223 12.01 9.85 26.59
CA GLN A 223 12.03 11.32 26.41
C GLN A 223 13.32 12.01 26.88
N LYS A 224 14.20 11.29 27.59
CA LYS A 224 15.40 11.88 28.23
C LYS A 224 16.66 11.89 27.37
N ASN A 225 16.59 11.56 26.07
CA ASN A 225 17.76 11.56 25.18
C ASN A 225 17.47 12.28 23.88
#